data_eb76a3f8b9bc890b5fb6629ecdc0dc24
#
_entry.id   eb76a3f8b9bc890b5fb6629ecdc0dc24
#
_cell.length_a   1.000
_cell.length_b   1.000
_cell.length_c   1.000
_cell.angle_alpha   90.00
_cell.angle_beta   90.00
_cell.angle_gamma   90.00
#
_symmetry.space_group_name_H-M   'P 1'
#
loop_
_entity.id
_entity.type
_entity.pdbx_description
1 polymer ?
#
loop_
_entity_poly.entity_id
_entity_poly.type
_entity_poly.pdbx_seq_one_letter_code
_entity_poly.pdbx_strand_id
1 'polypeptide(L)'
;CQIYRNYWGYGAGSYFAPKSAYSADGDGARGLKDMVKACHRSGIEVVLEMPFCTAADKMMMLECLRYYVMEYHIDGFILNPFVVSMESVHADPFLKNPKIMEHELGFQTVMRRFLKGDEGMIHDVIYWLKHHSKEQGIFNYITDQNGFTLNDLVSYDAKHNEENGEHNQDGPDYNYSWN
;
A
#
# COMPACT_ATOMS: atom_id res chain seq x y z
N CYS A 1 -2.11 16.99 7.71
CA CYS A 1 -3.21 16.19 7.16
C CYS A 1 -4.48 16.50 7.93
N GLN A 2 -5.57 16.87 7.23
CA GLN A 2 -6.87 16.99 7.88
C GLN A 2 -7.43 15.61 8.15
N ILE A 3 -7.98 15.40 9.34
CA ILE A 3 -8.64 14.15 9.69
C ILE A 3 -10.02 14.17 9.01
N TYR A 4 -10.13 13.55 7.85
CA TYR A 4 -11.41 13.32 7.23
C TYR A 4 -11.84 11.88 7.49
N ARG A 5 -13.06 11.69 7.95
CA ARG A 5 -13.74 10.41 7.82
C ARG A 5 -14.09 10.26 6.35
N ASN A 6 -13.33 9.44 5.65
CA ASN A 6 -13.61 9.09 4.28
C ASN A 6 -13.89 7.58 4.15
N TYR A 7 -14.45 7.19 3.04
CA TYR A 7 -14.74 5.79 2.75
C TYR A 7 -13.49 4.90 2.83
N TRP A 8 -12.38 5.36 2.29
CA TRP A 8 -11.13 4.61 2.17
C TRP A 8 -10.34 4.47 3.47
N GLY A 9 -10.54 5.35 4.43
CA GLY A 9 -9.88 5.29 5.74
C GLY A 9 -8.41 5.72 5.77
N TYR A 10 -7.85 6.27 4.69
CA TYR A 10 -6.45 6.72 4.62
C TYR A 10 -6.16 8.06 5.31
N GLY A 11 -7.16 8.74 5.80
CA GLY A 11 -7.00 9.98 6.57
C GLY A 11 -6.49 9.69 7.99
N ALA A 12 -5.17 9.55 8.16
CA ALA A 12 -4.58 9.27 9.47
C ALA A 12 -4.67 10.47 10.41
N GLY A 13 -5.28 10.28 11.58
CA GLY A 13 -5.22 11.25 12.68
C GLY A 13 -3.89 11.19 13.41
N SER A 14 -3.29 10.02 13.48
CA SER A 14 -1.94 9.75 13.98
C SER A 14 -1.40 8.53 13.25
N TYR A 15 -0.15 8.62 12.82
CA TYR A 15 0.53 7.47 12.19
C TYR A 15 0.99 6.43 13.21
N PHE A 16 1.07 6.79 14.51
CA PHE A 16 1.52 5.90 15.60
C PHE A 16 0.39 5.13 16.26
N ALA A 17 -0.87 5.48 15.97
CA ALA A 17 -2.02 4.93 16.66
C ALA A 17 -2.82 3.99 15.75
N PRO A 18 -2.82 2.66 16.01
CA PRO A 18 -3.74 1.74 15.40
C PRO A 18 -5.19 2.13 15.66
N LYS A 19 -6.05 1.96 14.66
CA LYS A 19 -7.45 2.37 14.72
C LYS A 19 -8.24 1.45 15.66
N SER A 20 -8.75 2.01 16.75
CA SER A 20 -9.53 1.27 17.77
C SER A 20 -10.78 0.58 17.21
N ALA A 21 -11.39 1.15 16.17
CA ALA A 21 -12.57 0.56 15.53
C ALA A 21 -12.32 -0.80 14.85
N TYR A 22 -11.06 -1.18 14.64
CA TYR A 22 -10.69 -2.50 14.07
C TYR A 22 -10.40 -3.55 15.14
N SER A 23 -10.43 -3.17 16.41
CA SER A 23 -10.28 -4.08 17.53
C SER A 23 -11.64 -4.44 18.13
N ALA A 24 -11.85 -5.70 18.49
CA ALA A 24 -13.10 -6.18 19.07
C ALA A 24 -13.43 -5.57 20.44
N ASP A 25 -12.40 -5.21 21.21
CA ASP A 25 -12.51 -4.60 22.53
C ASP A 25 -12.31 -3.07 22.53
N GLY A 26 -12.10 -2.47 21.35
CA GLY A 26 -11.84 -1.04 21.20
C GLY A 26 -10.40 -0.62 21.52
N ASP A 27 -9.51 -1.53 21.90
CA ASP A 27 -8.08 -1.28 22.07
C ASP A 27 -7.31 -1.65 20.81
N GLY A 28 -7.15 -0.67 19.90
CA GLY A 28 -6.48 -0.89 18.62
C GLY A 28 -5.02 -1.33 18.75
N ALA A 29 -4.32 -0.83 19.75
CA ALA A 29 -2.92 -1.19 19.99
C ALA A 29 -2.78 -2.66 20.39
N ARG A 30 -3.60 -3.10 21.34
CA ARG A 30 -3.65 -4.48 21.78
C ARG A 30 -4.12 -5.41 20.66
N GLY A 31 -5.20 -5.03 19.97
CA GLY A 31 -5.74 -5.81 18.86
C GLY A 31 -4.72 -6.06 17.76
N LEU A 32 -3.95 -5.03 17.36
CA LEU A 32 -2.88 -5.18 16.37
C LEU A 32 -1.77 -6.12 16.88
N LYS A 33 -1.31 -5.98 18.14
CA LYS A 33 -0.30 -6.87 18.72
C LYS A 33 -0.77 -8.33 18.77
N ASP A 34 -2.01 -8.57 19.14
CA ASP A 34 -2.58 -9.91 19.20
C ASP A 34 -2.72 -10.53 17.79
N MET A 35 -3.12 -9.74 16.80
CA MET A 35 -3.16 -10.16 15.41
C MET A 35 -1.77 -10.55 14.89
N VAL A 36 -0.77 -9.66 15.03
CA VAL A 36 0.61 -9.95 14.59
C VAL A 36 1.14 -11.22 15.25
N LYS A 37 0.93 -11.36 16.57
CA LYS A 37 1.34 -12.55 17.31
C LYS A 37 0.66 -13.84 16.81
N ALA A 38 -0.61 -13.77 16.44
CA ALA A 38 -1.33 -14.90 15.86
C ALA A 38 -0.79 -15.27 14.49
N CYS A 39 -0.53 -14.28 13.63
CA CYS A 39 0.10 -14.47 12.32
C CYS A 39 1.47 -15.15 12.46
N HIS A 40 2.34 -14.64 13.32
CA HIS A 40 3.68 -15.20 13.55
C HIS A 40 3.65 -16.64 14.06
N ARG A 41 2.70 -16.98 14.95
CA ARG A 41 2.51 -18.36 15.40
C ARG A 41 2.13 -19.33 14.28
N SER A 42 1.52 -18.79 13.22
CA SER A 42 1.13 -19.54 12.01
C SER A 42 2.18 -19.46 10.90
N GLY A 43 3.35 -18.86 11.16
CA GLY A 43 4.41 -18.66 10.15
C GLY A 43 4.06 -17.62 9.08
N ILE A 44 3.16 -16.69 9.39
CA ILE A 44 2.72 -15.63 8.49
C ILE A 44 3.35 -14.31 8.93
N GLU A 45 4.05 -13.65 8.01
CA GLU A 45 4.60 -12.31 8.20
C GLU A 45 3.52 -11.24 8.01
N VAL A 46 3.68 -10.13 8.72
CA VAL A 46 2.77 -8.98 8.64
C VAL A 46 3.50 -7.78 8.04
N VAL A 47 3.01 -7.31 6.91
CA VAL A 47 3.52 -6.14 6.20
C VAL A 47 2.48 -5.04 6.27
N LEU A 48 2.89 -3.81 6.62
CA LEU A 48 2.02 -2.65 6.69
C LEU A 48 2.23 -1.73 5.48
N GLU A 49 1.16 -1.37 4.81
CA GLU A 49 1.13 -0.23 3.91
C GLU A 49 1.01 1.05 4.73
N MET A 50 1.99 1.97 4.59
CA MET A 50 2.03 3.20 5.35
C MET A 50 1.57 4.39 4.51
N PRO A 51 0.37 4.95 4.77
CA PRO A 51 -0.22 6.03 3.98
C PRO A 51 0.32 7.41 4.39
N PHE A 52 1.64 7.56 4.40
CA PHE A 52 2.23 8.86 4.68
C PHE A 52 1.85 9.89 3.62
N CYS A 53 1.55 11.11 4.05
CA CYS A 53 1.33 12.22 3.13
C CYS A 53 2.60 13.07 2.96
N THR A 54 2.68 13.79 1.85
CA THR A 54 3.81 14.67 1.52
C THR A 54 4.06 15.78 2.54
N ALA A 55 3.04 16.17 3.32
CA ALA A 55 3.16 17.16 4.39
C ALA A 55 3.71 16.59 5.71
N ALA A 56 3.87 15.26 5.81
CA ALA A 56 4.42 14.66 7.01
C ALA A 56 5.94 14.90 7.11
N ASP A 57 6.42 15.10 8.32
CA ASP A 57 7.85 15.28 8.58
C ASP A 57 8.63 13.99 8.33
N LYS A 58 9.76 14.07 7.64
CA LYS A 58 10.57 12.91 7.26
C LYS A 58 11.14 12.15 8.47
N MET A 59 11.52 12.88 9.50
CA MET A 59 12.04 12.27 10.73
C MET A 59 10.92 11.53 11.45
N MET A 60 9.73 12.12 11.51
CA MET A 60 8.55 11.47 12.08
C MET A 60 8.17 10.20 11.34
N MET A 61 8.33 10.15 10.01
CA MET A 61 8.08 8.93 9.23
C MET A 61 9.03 7.80 9.65
N LEU A 62 10.34 8.08 9.77
CA LEU A 62 11.33 7.09 10.23
C LEU A 62 11.04 6.60 11.66
N GLU A 63 10.74 7.52 12.57
CA GLU A 63 10.37 7.17 13.95
C GLU A 63 9.10 6.29 13.99
N CYS A 64 8.15 6.56 13.11
CA CYS A 64 6.94 5.76 13.00
C CYS A 64 7.25 4.33 12.53
N LEU A 65 8.07 4.17 11.50
CA LEU A 65 8.49 2.84 11.03
C LEU A 65 9.24 2.06 12.11
N ARG A 66 10.20 2.71 12.80
CA ARG A 66 10.93 2.12 13.93
C ARG A 66 9.97 1.67 15.04
N TYR A 67 8.99 2.53 15.37
CA TYR A 67 7.99 2.23 16.39
C TYR A 67 7.20 0.95 16.07
N TYR A 68 6.73 0.78 14.84
CA TYR A 68 6.00 -0.42 14.45
C TYR A 68 6.87 -1.67 14.45
N VAL A 69 8.14 -1.56 14.06
CA VAL A 69 9.09 -2.69 14.15
C VAL A 69 9.33 -3.09 15.61
N MET A 70 9.63 -2.12 16.48
CA MET A 70 10.02 -2.41 17.86
C MET A 70 8.82 -2.79 18.74
N GLU A 71 7.69 -2.12 18.56
CA GLU A 71 6.54 -2.26 19.47
C GLU A 71 5.55 -3.34 18.99
N TYR A 72 5.41 -3.54 17.69
CA TYR A 72 4.45 -4.47 17.11
C TYR A 72 5.10 -5.65 16.39
N HIS A 73 6.42 -5.64 16.24
CA HIS A 73 7.18 -6.67 15.52
C HIS A 73 6.69 -6.86 14.07
N ILE A 74 6.42 -5.75 13.40
CA ILE A 74 6.04 -5.75 11.97
C ILE A 74 7.23 -6.19 11.12
N ASP A 75 6.97 -7.08 10.16
CA ASP A 75 8.00 -7.73 9.35
C ASP A 75 8.39 -6.92 8.11
N GLY A 76 7.57 -5.94 7.73
CA GLY A 76 7.88 -5.10 6.58
C GLY A 76 6.88 -3.97 6.34
N PHE A 77 7.20 -3.16 5.35
CA PHE A 77 6.39 -2.02 4.95
C PHE A 77 6.29 -1.91 3.44
N ILE A 78 5.11 -1.46 2.96
CA ILE A 78 4.92 -0.96 1.61
C ILE A 78 4.92 0.56 1.71
N LEU A 79 5.83 1.22 1.00
CA LEU A 79 6.07 2.65 1.08
C LEU A 79 5.93 3.31 -0.29
N ASN A 80 5.47 4.56 -0.29
CA ASN A 80 5.48 5.38 -1.48
C ASN A 80 6.83 6.12 -1.59
N PRO A 81 7.69 5.80 -2.58
CA PRO A 81 9.03 6.39 -2.71
C PRO A 81 9.01 7.88 -3.03
N PHE A 82 7.89 8.42 -3.54
CA PHE A 82 7.73 9.87 -3.76
C PHE A 82 7.47 10.65 -2.47
N VAL A 83 7.15 9.97 -1.39
CA VAL A 83 6.84 10.58 -0.08
C VAL A 83 7.93 10.27 0.94
N VAL A 84 8.36 9.03 1.01
CA VAL A 84 9.36 8.55 1.97
C VAL A 84 10.74 8.53 1.32
N SER A 85 11.76 9.03 2.02
CA SER A 85 13.15 8.91 1.56
C SER A 85 13.65 7.47 1.74
N MET A 86 13.68 6.71 0.67
CA MET A 86 14.13 5.32 0.69
C MET A 86 15.60 5.21 1.11
N GLU A 87 16.45 6.17 0.71
CA GLU A 87 17.84 6.25 1.17
C GLU A 87 17.93 6.32 2.70
N SER A 88 17.10 7.16 3.32
CA SER A 88 17.05 7.29 4.78
C SER A 88 16.55 6.02 5.46
N VAL A 89 15.59 5.33 4.86
CA VAL A 89 15.06 4.06 5.37
C VAL A 89 16.14 2.97 5.33
N HIS A 90 16.85 2.83 4.20
CA HIS A 90 17.91 1.83 4.05
C HIS A 90 19.15 2.10 4.91
N ALA A 91 19.42 3.39 5.18
CA ALA A 91 20.53 3.77 6.07
C ALA A 91 20.22 3.53 7.56
N ASP A 92 18.95 3.30 7.91
CA ASP A 92 18.50 3.17 9.28
C ASP A 92 18.81 1.76 9.86
N PRO A 93 19.55 1.68 10.99
CA PRO A 93 19.91 0.38 11.57
C PRO A 93 18.72 -0.47 12.01
N PHE A 94 17.62 0.16 12.46
CA PHE A 94 16.41 -0.54 12.92
C PHE A 94 15.53 -1.02 11.77
N LEU A 95 15.67 -0.41 10.58
CA LEU A 95 14.90 -0.74 9.39
C LEU A 95 15.67 -1.63 8.40
N LYS A 96 16.84 -2.12 8.79
CA LYS A 96 17.70 -2.96 7.95
C LYS A 96 17.13 -4.37 7.74
N ASN A 97 16.44 -4.93 8.73
CA ASN A 97 15.92 -6.29 8.69
C ASN A 97 14.49 -6.40 8.14
N PRO A 98 13.56 -5.45 8.43
CA PRO A 98 12.22 -5.48 7.85
C PRO A 98 12.23 -5.44 6.32
N LYS A 99 11.27 -6.09 5.70
CA LYS A 99 11.07 -6.05 4.26
C LYS A 99 10.56 -4.69 3.84
N ILE A 100 11.30 -3.98 3.02
CA ILE A 100 10.87 -2.70 2.45
C ILE A 100 10.47 -2.95 1.01
N MET A 101 9.22 -2.61 0.69
CA MET A 101 8.63 -2.78 -0.64
C MET A 101 8.05 -1.46 -1.14
N GLU A 102 8.05 -1.29 -2.44
CA GLU A 102 7.46 -0.15 -3.12
C GLU A 102 6.28 -0.57 -3.97
N HIS A 103 5.28 0.28 -4.09
CA HIS A 103 4.23 0.14 -5.07
C HIS A 103 4.75 0.42 -6.47
N GLU A 104 4.57 -0.51 -7.39
CA GLU A 104 4.98 -0.36 -8.78
C GLU A 104 3.77 -0.18 -9.71
N LEU A 105 3.37 1.08 -9.87
CA LEU A 105 2.25 1.46 -10.74
C LEU A 105 2.52 1.17 -12.23
N GLY A 106 3.77 1.20 -12.64
CA GLY A 106 4.16 0.88 -14.01
C GLY A 106 3.87 -0.57 -14.36
N PHE A 107 4.17 -1.49 -13.46
CA PHE A 107 3.83 -2.90 -13.62
C PHE A 107 2.32 -3.10 -13.77
N GLN A 108 1.52 -2.51 -12.90
CA GLN A 108 0.06 -2.60 -12.93
C GLN A 108 -0.50 -2.13 -14.29
N THR A 109 -0.08 -0.96 -14.74
CA THR A 109 -0.51 -0.37 -16.01
C THR A 109 -0.17 -1.27 -17.20
N VAL A 110 1.07 -1.73 -17.27
CA VAL A 110 1.54 -2.58 -18.38
C VAL A 110 0.81 -3.91 -18.40
N MET A 111 0.64 -4.55 -17.24
CA MET A 111 -0.05 -5.84 -17.15
C MET A 111 -1.53 -5.72 -17.49
N ARG A 112 -2.22 -4.67 -17.04
CA ARG A 112 -3.62 -4.41 -17.42
C ARG A 112 -3.79 -4.24 -18.92
N ARG A 113 -2.94 -3.42 -19.55
CA ARG A 113 -2.95 -3.20 -21.01
C ARG A 113 -2.62 -4.48 -21.79
N PHE A 114 -1.65 -5.26 -21.32
CA PHE A 114 -1.30 -6.54 -21.93
C PHE A 114 -2.47 -7.54 -21.86
N LEU A 115 -3.09 -7.67 -20.70
CA LEU A 115 -4.24 -8.58 -20.51
C LEU A 115 -5.47 -8.13 -21.31
N LYS A 116 -5.64 -6.84 -21.49
CA LYS A 116 -6.65 -6.25 -22.35
C LYS A 116 -6.44 -6.57 -23.83
N GLY A 117 -5.20 -6.88 -24.24
CA GLY A 117 -4.84 -7.19 -25.62
C GLY A 117 -4.33 -5.97 -26.42
N ASP A 118 -3.89 -4.90 -25.75
CA ASP A 118 -3.26 -3.76 -26.41
C ASP A 118 -2.01 -4.22 -27.18
N GLU A 119 -1.84 -3.73 -28.40
CA GLU A 119 -0.70 -4.08 -29.24
C GLU A 119 0.63 -3.54 -28.68
N GLY A 120 1.72 -4.24 -28.96
CA GLY A 120 3.08 -3.79 -28.65
C GLY A 120 3.52 -3.96 -27.20
N MET A 121 2.68 -4.51 -26.30
CA MET A 121 2.95 -4.59 -24.86
C MET A 121 3.99 -5.63 -24.44
N ILE A 122 4.37 -6.57 -25.32
CA ILE A 122 5.24 -7.70 -24.96
C ILE A 122 6.62 -7.24 -24.46
N HIS A 123 7.19 -6.21 -25.08
CA HIS A 123 8.51 -5.67 -24.67
C HIS A 123 8.44 -5.12 -23.24
N ASP A 124 7.41 -4.35 -22.94
CA ASP A 124 7.22 -3.72 -21.62
C ASP A 124 6.93 -4.79 -20.55
N VAL A 125 6.14 -5.81 -20.87
CA VAL A 125 5.90 -6.95 -19.97
C VAL A 125 7.20 -7.67 -19.63
N ILE A 126 8.04 -7.97 -20.65
CA ILE A 126 9.35 -8.61 -20.43
C ILE A 126 10.24 -7.72 -19.57
N TYR A 127 10.25 -6.42 -19.83
CA TYR A 127 11.01 -5.46 -19.01
C TYR A 127 10.59 -5.56 -17.54
N TRP A 128 9.30 -5.42 -17.25
CA TRP A 128 8.79 -5.44 -15.88
C TRP A 128 8.95 -6.78 -15.18
N LEU A 129 8.81 -7.90 -15.88
CA LEU A 129 9.05 -9.23 -15.31
C LEU A 129 10.53 -9.47 -14.97
N LYS A 130 11.45 -8.79 -15.65
CA LYS A 130 12.89 -8.88 -15.40
C LYS A 130 13.41 -7.79 -14.48
N HIS A 131 12.62 -6.75 -14.25
CA HIS A 131 13.01 -5.60 -13.44
C HIS A 131 12.87 -5.95 -11.97
N HIS A 132 13.95 -6.42 -11.38
CA HIS A 132 14.05 -6.71 -9.96
C HIS A 132 15.11 -5.84 -9.34
N SER A 133 14.76 -5.07 -8.31
CA SER A 133 15.74 -4.43 -7.45
C SER A 133 16.45 -5.51 -6.61
N LYS A 134 17.78 -5.40 -6.47
CA LYS A 134 18.53 -6.27 -5.56
C LYS A 134 18.44 -5.83 -4.11
N GLU A 135 18.04 -4.59 -3.89
CA GLU A 135 18.06 -3.92 -2.59
C GLU A 135 16.66 -3.70 -2.01
N GLN A 136 15.64 -3.76 -2.85
CA GLN A 136 14.25 -3.47 -2.48
C GLN A 136 13.30 -4.54 -2.98
N GLY A 137 12.30 -4.88 -2.17
CA GLY A 137 11.15 -5.63 -2.63
C GLY A 137 10.26 -4.76 -3.53
N ILE A 138 9.81 -5.30 -4.64
CA ILE A 138 8.79 -4.67 -5.49
C ILE A 138 7.48 -5.42 -5.26
N PHE A 139 6.43 -4.66 -4.92
CA PHE A 139 5.09 -5.21 -4.77
C PHE A 139 4.36 -5.11 -6.11
N ASN A 140 4.41 -6.19 -6.87
CA ASN A 140 3.72 -6.33 -8.15
C ASN A 140 2.27 -6.77 -7.97
N TYR A 141 1.34 -6.04 -8.54
CA TYR A 141 -0.09 -6.32 -8.46
C TYR A 141 -0.82 -5.88 -9.73
N ILE A 142 -1.95 -6.49 -10.02
CA ILE A 142 -2.83 -6.12 -11.15
C ILE A 142 -3.98 -5.27 -10.64
N THR A 143 -4.50 -5.59 -9.46
CA THR A 143 -5.59 -4.87 -8.80
C THR A 143 -5.24 -4.64 -7.33
N ASP A 144 -5.69 -3.52 -6.81
CA ASP A 144 -5.60 -3.16 -5.40
C ASP A 144 -6.86 -2.40 -4.96
N GLN A 145 -6.84 -1.86 -3.75
CA GLN A 145 -7.96 -1.09 -3.19
C GLN A 145 -8.07 0.33 -3.77
N ASN A 146 -7.07 0.82 -4.50
CA ASN A 146 -7.03 2.20 -5.03
C ASN A 146 -7.52 2.33 -6.48
N GLY A 147 -8.14 1.32 -7.02
CA GLY A 147 -8.62 1.35 -8.39
C GLY A 147 -9.70 0.31 -8.59
N PHE A 148 -9.87 -0.11 -9.82
CA PHE A 148 -10.82 -1.15 -10.15
C PHE A 148 -10.41 -2.48 -9.51
N THR A 149 -11.39 -3.16 -8.91
CA THR A 149 -11.27 -4.57 -8.56
C THR A 149 -11.11 -5.41 -9.82
N LEU A 150 -10.76 -6.66 -9.68
CA LEU A 150 -10.66 -7.57 -10.85
C LEU A 150 -12.00 -7.69 -11.60
N ASN A 151 -13.11 -7.68 -10.87
CA ASN A 151 -14.45 -7.69 -11.48
C ASN A 151 -14.74 -6.39 -12.24
N ASP A 152 -14.37 -5.25 -11.68
CA ASP A 152 -14.67 -3.95 -12.30
C ASP A 152 -13.87 -3.74 -13.57
N LEU A 153 -12.65 -4.28 -13.66
CA LEU A 153 -11.82 -4.22 -14.89
C LEU A 153 -12.49 -4.84 -16.12
N VAL A 154 -13.39 -5.80 -15.92
CA VAL A 154 -14.11 -6.49 -16.99
C VAL A 154 -15.59 -6.13 -17.05
N SER A 155 -16.04 -5.18 -16.24
CA SER A 155 -17.45 -4.82 -16.12
C SER A 155 -17.73 -3.36 -16.43
N TYR A 156 -16.76 -2.45 -16.24
CA TYR A 156 -16.98 -1.01 -16.33
C TYR A 156 -15.87 -0.31 -17.09
N ASP A 157 -16.24 0.60 -17.99
CA ASP A 157 -15.30 1.49 -18.69
C ASP A 157 -14.84 2.66 -17.83
N ALA A 158 -15.69 3.11 -16.91
CA ALA A 158 -15.43 4.22 -16.01
C ALA A 158 -15.73 3.85 -14.56
N LYS A 159 -15.18 4.62 -13.61
CA LYS A 159 -15.43 4.42 -12.18
C LYS A 159 -16.88 4.78 -11.81
N HIS A 160 -17.43 4.03 -10.87
CA HIS A 160 -18.79 4.17 -10.33
C HIS A 160 -18.73 4.22 -8.80
N ASN A 161 -18.22 5.34 -8.26
CA ASN A 161 -18.02 5.55 -6.82
C ASN A 161 -19.01 6.58 -6.23
N GLU A 162 -20.13 6.82 -6.89
CA GLU A 162 -21.10 7.86 -6.51
C GLU A 162 -21.69 7.64 -5.12
N GLU A 163 -21.88 6.38 -4.72
CA GLU A 163 -22.57 6.02 -3.49
C GLU A 163 -21.66 6.01 -2.24
N ASN A 164 -20.33 6.15 -2.41
CA ASN A 164 -19.42 6.09 -1.27
C ASN A 164 -19.25 7.43 -0.52
N GLY A 165 -19.90 8.50 -0.98
CA GLY A 165 -19.87 9.82 -0.36
C GLY A 165 -18.72 10.72 -0.81
N GLU A 166 -17.86 10.27 -1.73
CA GLU A 166 -16.74 11.03 -2.28
C GLU A 166 -17.06 11.67 -3.64
N HIS A 167 -18.34 11.67 -4.03
CA HIS A 167 -18.85 12.28 -5.27
C HIS A 167 -18.17 11.79 -6.54
N ASN A 168 -17.77 10.52 -6.58
CA ASN A 168 -17.02 9.91 -7.68
C ASN A 168 -15.69 10.61 -8.01
N GLN A 169 -15.10 11.31 -7.04
CA GLN A 169 -13.82 12.01 -7.20
C GLN A 169 -12.62 11.20 -6.71
N ASP A 170 -12.86 10.12 -5.99
CA ASP A 170 -11.85 9.20 -5.47
C ASP A 170 -11.45 8.14 -6.50
N GLY A 171 -10.26 7.59 -6.30
CA GLY A 171 -9.68 6.62 -7.21
C GLY A 171 -9.26 7.19 -8.57
N PRO A 172 -8.48 6.45 -9.36
CA PRO A 172 -8.03 6.90 -10.67
C PRO A 172 -9.18 6.87 -11.69
N ASP A 173 -9.23 7.87 -12.59
CA ASP A 173 -10.17 7.90 -13.71
C ASP A 173 -9.83 6.85 -14.77
N TYR A 174 -8.54 6.58 -14.93
CA TYR A 174 -8.03 5.67 -15.94
C TYR A 174 -7.63 4.33 -15.31
N ASN A 175 -8.40 3.29 -15.60
CA ASN A 175 -8.17 1.95 -15.03
C ASN A 175 -7.72 0.90 -16.05
N TYR A 176 -7.60 1.26 -17.32
CA TYR A 176 -7.26 0.33 -18.42
C TYR A 176 -8.18 -0.89 -18.45
N SER A 177 -9.46 -0.67 -18.21
CA SER A 177 -10.49 -1.70 -18.26
C SER A 177 -10.66 -2.25 -19.68
N TRP A 178 -11.24 -3.43 -19.78
CA TRP A 178 -11.52 -4.10 -21.07
C TRP A 178 -12.95 -4.62 -21.15
N ASN A 179 -13.89 -3.81 -20.72
CA ASN A 179 -15.30 -4.06 -20.99
C ASN A 179 -15.62 -3.68 -22.44
#